data_95d846a62a6d721096204abcba868854
#
_entry.id   95d846a62a6d721096204abcba868854
#
_cell.length_a   1.000
_cell.length_b   1.000
_cell.length_c   1.000
_cell.angle_alpha   90.00
_cell.angle_beta   90.00
_cell.angle_gamma   90.00
#
_symmetry.space_group_name_H-M   'P 1'
#
loop_
_entity.id
_entity.type
_entity.pdbx_description
1 polymer ?
#
loop_
_entity_poly.entity_id
_entity_poly.type
_entity_poly.pdbx_seq_one_letter_code
_entity_poly.pdbx_strand_id
1 'polypeptide(L)'
;MSEFCVIGSGISGATIASLLNKKNSVILFDKARGPGGRASFKRMKGNIGFEHGTQYFSPKTPEFKKFTKDLIKKRILKVWGGKHIFLNSKKKENKKHLKIIGKNGNNDISKYLLKKIKCNYLSLIHI
;
A
#
# COMPACT_ATOMS: atom_id res chain seq x y z
N MET A 1 12.58 -16.67 -20.20
CA MET A 1 11.64 -15.79 -19.49
C MET A 1 10.44 -16.62 -19.07
N SER A 2 10.11 -16.63 -17.81
CA SER A 2 8.96 -17.38 -17.29
C SER A 2 7.74 -16.48 -17.16
N GLU A 3 6.55 -17.07 -17.25
CA GLU A 3 5.29 -16.39 -17.02
C GLU A 3 4.77 -16.69 -15.63
N PHE A 4 4.31 -15.67 -14.93
CA PHE A 4 3.77 -15.79 -13.59
C PHE A 4 2.38 -15.18 -13.50
N CYS A 5 1.50 -15.85 -12.77
CA CYS A 5 0.21 -15.35 -12.36
C CYS A 5 0.25 -15.06 -10.86
N VAL A 6 -0.07 -13.82 -10.47
CA VAL A 6 -0.18 -13.42 -9.07
C VAL A 6 -1.64 -13.15 -8.75
N ILE A 7 -2.14 -13.71 -7.67
CA ILE A 7 -3.52 -13.52 -7.20
C ILE A 7 -3.50 -12.62 -5.96
N GLY A 8 -4.20 -11.50 -6.06
CA GLY A 8 -4.30 -10.50 -5.00
C GLY A 8 -3.36 -9.31 -5.18
N SER A 9 -3.91 -8.11 -5.12
CA SER A 9 -3.21 -6.82 -5.30
C SER A 9 -2.97 -6.06 -3.99
N GLY A 10 -3.02 -6.76 -2.87
CA GLY A 10 -2.55 -6.23 -1.59
C GLY A 10 -1.05 -5.97 -1.62
N ILE A 11 -0.49 -5.41 -0.55
CA ILE A 11 0.95 -5.05 -0.50
C ILE A 11 1.84 -6.25 -0.80
N SER A 12 1.54 -7.44 -0.25
CA SER A 12 2.34 -8.65 -0.48
C SER A 12 2.31 -9.09 -1.95
N GLY A 13 1.12 -9.19 -2.56
CA GLY A 13 0.98 -9.57 -3.96
C GLY A 13 1.61 -8.52 -4.89
N ALA A 14 1.42 -7.24 -4.62
CA ALA A 14 2.04 -6.16 -5.37
C ALA A 14 3.57 -6.21 -5.29
N THR A 15 4.12 -6.53 -4.10
CA THR A 15 5.56 -6.63 -3.89
C THR A 15 6.15 -7.79 -4.68
N ILE A 16 5.58 -9.00 -4.55
CA ILE A 16 6.10 -10.17 -5.28
C ILE A 16 5.95 -10.00 -6.80
N ALA A 17 4.82 -9.47 -7.26
CA ALA A 17 4.61 -9.19 -8.68
C ALA A 17 5.66 -8.19 -9.21
N SER A 18 5.94 -7.13 -8.46
CA SER A 18 6.97 -6.14 -8.82
C SER A 18 8.38 -6.74 -8.89
N LEU A 19 8.70 -7.65 -7.97
CA LEU A 19 10.01 -8.33 -7.95
C LEU A 19 10.16 -9.31 -9.14
N LEU A 20 9.15 -10.12 -9.39
CA LEU A 20 9.13 -11.08 -10.49
C LEU A 20 9.18 -10.38 -11.85
N ASN A 21 8.48 -9.28 -12.01
CA ASN A 21 8.39 -8.54 -13.28
C ASN A 21 9.71 -7.91 -13.74
N LYS A 22 10.75 -7.94 -12.89
CA LYS A 22 12.10 -7.48 -13.30
C LYS A 22 12.75 -8.35 -14.36
N LYS A 23 12.43 -9.65 -14.38
CA LYS A 23 13.06 -10.63 -15.27
C LYS A 23 12.05 -11.55 -15.96
N ASN A 24 10.77 -11.41 -15.69
CA ASN A 24 9.72 -12.32 -16.15
C ASN A 24 8.48 -11.53 -16.60
N SER A 25 7.58 -12.22 -17.29
CA SER A 25 6.24 -11.73 -17.57
C SER A 25 5.33 -12.01 -16.37
N VAL A 26 4.60 -11.00 -15.90
CA VAL A 26 3.69 -11.14 -14.76
C VAL A 26 2.32 -10.59 -15.10
N ILE A 27 1.29 -11.38 -14.82
CA ILE A 27 -0.11 -10.96 -14.85
C ILE A 27 -0.67 -11.08 -13.43
N LEU A 28 -1.40 -10.05 -12.98
CA LEU A 28 -2.03 -10.05 -11.67
C LEU A 28 -3.55 -10.07 -11.82
N PHE A 29 -4.20 -10.87 -11.00
CA PHE A 29 -5.66 -10.94 -10.87
C PHE A 29 -6.11 -10.56 -9.45
N ASP A 30 -7.16 -9.79 -9.34
CA ASP A 30 -7.78 -9.47 -8.05
C ASP A 30 -9.31 -9.44 -8.17
N LYS A 31 -10.01 -9.89 -7.13
CA LYS A 31 -11.46 -9.79 -7.02
C LYS A 31 -11.93 -8.36 -6.72
N ALA A 32 -11.06 -7.53 -6.16
CA ALA A 32 -11.38 -6.15 -5.81
C ALA A 32 -11.45 -5.23 -7.03
N ARG A 33 -12.00 -4.04 -6.86
CA ARG A 33 -12.06 -2.99 -7.89
C ARG A 33 -10.73 -2.25 -8.09
N GLY A 34 -9.76 -2.48 -7.24
CA GLY A 34 -8.45 -1.82 -7.31
C GLY A 34 -7.50 -2.33 -6.24
N PRO A 35 -6.22 -1.92 -6.33
CA PRO A 35 -5.18 -2.42 -5.47
C PRO A 35 -5.27 -1.90 -4.04
N GLY A 36 -4.65 -2.64 -3.12
CA GLY A 36 -4.46 -2.20 -1.74
C GLY A 36 -4.71 -3.29 -0.70
N GLY A 37 -5.70 -4.17 -0.92
CA GLY A 37 -6.08 -5.16 0.09
C GLY A 37 -6.43 -4.50 1.42
N ARG A 38 -5.74 -4.84 2.51
CA ARG A 38 -5.93 -4.20 3.83
C ARG A 38 -5.44 -2.75 3.92
N ALA A 39 -4.66 -2.28 2.94
CA ALA A 39 -4.28 -0.88 2.79
C ALA A 39 -5.14 -0.15 1.75
N SER A 40 -6.35 -0.64 1.50
CA SER A 40 -7.24 -0.04 0.51
C SER A 40 -7.87 1.27 1.02
N PHE A 41 -8.10 2.15 0.06
CA PHE A 41 -8.69 3.47 0.26
C PHE A 41 -10.07 3.52 -0.38
N LYS A 42 -11.09 3.90 0.36
CA LYS A 42 -12.45 4.04 -0.15
C LYS A 42 -12.72 5.47 -0.58
N ARG A 43 -13.06 5.64 -1.85
CA ARG A 43 -13.50 6.92 -2.41
C ARG A 43 -15.01 7.08 -2.24
N MET A 44 -15.43 8.29 -1.91
CA MET A 44 -16.82 8.71 -1.86
C MET A 44 -17.08 9.81 -2.90
N LYS A 45 -18.33 10.18 -3.09
CA LYS A 45 -18.71 11.33 -3.93
C LYS A 45 -18.05 12.61 -3.41
N GLY A 46 -17.70 13.56 -4.31
CA GLY A 46 -17.14 14.85 -3.92
C GLY A 46 -15.65 14.83 -3.57
N ASN A 47 -14.85 13.94 -4.14
CA ASN A 47 -13.39 13.81 -3.90
C ASN A 47 -13.01 13.53 -2.44
N ILE A 48 -13.95 13.09 -1.64
CA ILE A 48 -13.70 12.66 -0.27
C ILE A 48 -13.37 11.17 -0.28
N GLY A 49 -12.46 10.76 0.61
CA GLY A 49 -12.15 9.36 0.80
C GLY A 49 -11.54 9.09 2.17
N PHE A 50 -11.50 7.85 2.55
CA PHE A 50 -10.96 7.44 3.85
C PHE A 50 -10.29 6.07 3.80
N GLU A 51 -9.35 5.88 4.70
CA GLU A 51 -8.73 4.59 4.98
C GLU A 51 -9.71 3.74 5.79
N HIS A 52 -10.02 2.55 5.30
CA HIS A 52 -10.90 1.63 6.02
C HIS A 52 -10.23 0.34 6.49
N GLY A 53 -8.92 0.29 6.37
CA GLY A 53 -8.08 -0.79 6.85
C GLY A 53 -6.88 -0.24 7.62
N THR A 54 -5.70 -0.31 7.02
CA THR A 54 -4.47 0.24 7.60
C THR A 54 -4.55 1.77 7.65
N GLN A 55 -4.40 2.34 8.84
CA GLN A 55 -4.43 3.80 9.02
C GLN A 55 -3.08 4.45 8.68
N TYR A 56 -1.97 3.79 9.01
CA TYR A 56 -0.62 4.27 8.76
C TYR A 56 0.39 3.11 8.74
N PHE A 57 1.58 3.39 8.26
CA PHE A 57 2.72 2.48 8.30
C PHE A 57 3.77 2.97 9.29
N SER A 58 4.35 2.06 10.07
CA SER A 58 5.48 2.35 10.94
C SER A 58 6.65 1.44 10.55
N PRO A 59 7.61 1.92 9.74
CA PRO A 59 8.72 1.09 9.29
C PRO A 59 9.66 0.78 10.46
N LYS A 60 9.86 -0.51 10.73
CA LYS A 60 10.73 -0.99 11.82
C LYS A 60 12.05 -1.52 11.29
N THR A 61 12.02 -2.34 10.22
CA THR A 61 13.24 -2.94 9.66
C THR A 61 14.03 -1.95 8.80
N PRO A 62 15.36 -2.10 8.68
CA PRO A 62 16.20 -1.24 7.84
C PRO A 62 15.74 -1.21 6.39
N GLU A 63 15.36 -2.37 5.83
CA GLU A 63 14.91 -2.51 4.44
C GLU A 63 13.61 -1.72 4.21
N PHE A 64 12.64 -1.87 5.12
CA PHE A 64 11.36 -1.16 5.01
C PHE A 64 11.52 0.35 5.24
N LYS A 65 12.43 0.76 6.13
CA LYS A 65 12.81 2.18 6.31
C LYS A 65 13.39 2.76 5.02
N LYS A 66 14.31 2.05 4.37
CA LYS A 66 14.90 2.47 3.09
C LYS A 66 13.82 2.58 2.01
N PHE A 67 12.99 1.56 1.86
CA PHE A 67 11.91 1.54 0.88
C PHE A 67 10.92 2.70 1.08
N THR A 68 10.43 2.91 2.30
CA THR A 68 9.49 4.02 2.59
C THR A 68 10.14 5.39 2.39
N LYS A 69 11.42 5.56 2.74
CA LYS A 69 12.18 6.80 2.49
C LYS A 69 12.27 7.12 1.00
N ASP A 70 12.51 6.12 0.16
CA ASP A 70 12.55 6.29 -1.29
C ASP A 70 11.17 6.67 -1.85
N LEU A 71 10.09 6.09 -1.34
CA LEU A 71 8.72 6.44 -1.74
C LEU A 71 8.31 7.85 -1.27
N ILE A 72 8.83 8.31 -0.13
CA ILE A 72 8.62 9.69 0.33
C ILE A 72 9.33 10.67 -0.63
N LYS A 73 10.58 10.40 -1.01
CA LYS A 73 11.29 11.20 -2.02
C LYS A 73 10.55 11.28 -3.34
N LYS A 74 9.93 10.18 -3.76
CA LYS A 74 9.10 10.10 -4.98
C LYS A 74 7.69 10.70 -4.81
N ARG A 75 7.37 11.24 -3.65
CA ARG A 75 6.06 11.82 -3.31
C ARG A 75 4.89 10.83 -3.43
N ILE A 76 5.14 9.55 -3.28
CA ILE A 76 4.12 8.49 -3.18
C ILE A 76 3.61 8.39 -1.75
N LEU A 77 4.50 8.53 -0.78
CA LEU A 77 4.19 8.54 0.65
C LEU A 77 4.53 9.91 1.26
N LYS A 78 3.96 10.15 2.43
CA LYS A 78 4.28 11.31 3.27
C LYS A 78 4.32 10.92 4.75
N VAL A 79 5.05 11.70 5.54
CA VAL A 79 5.00 11.58 7.00
C VAL A 79 3.65 12.09 7.48
N TRP A 80 2.99 11.33 8.35
CA TRP A 80 1.74 11.77 8.96
C TRP A 80 2.06 12.77 10.07
N GLY A 81 1.95 14.05 9.75
CA GLY A 81 2.03 15.15 10.72
C GLY A 81 0.74 15.26 11.52
N GLY A 82 0.86 15.50 12.81
CA GLY A 82 -0.28 15.70 13.70
C GLY A 82 0.03 15.26 15.12
N LYS A 83 -0.80 15.70 16.05
CA LYS A 83 -0.76 15.23 17.45
C LYS A 83 -1.56 13.95 17.55
N HIS A 84 -0.93 12.90 18.09
CA HIS A 84 -1.61 11.64 18.39
C HIS A 84 -1.90 11.59 19.89
N ILE A 85 -3.16 11.42 20.24
CA ILE A 85 -3.60 11.34 21.64
C ILE A 85 -4.13 9.93 21.88
N PHE A 86 -3.61 9.27 22.92
CA PHE A 86 -4.14 8.00 23.38
C PHE A 86 -5.09 8.27 24.53
N LEU A 87 -6.38 8.06 24.30
CA LEU A 87 -7.39 8.14 25.36
C LEU A 87 -7.16 6.98 26.35
N ASN A 88 -7.26 7.30 27.64
CA ASN A 88 -7.11 6.33 28.75
C ASN A 88 -5.73 5.66 28.88
N SER A 89 -4.67 6.20 28.29
CA SER A 89 -3.32 5.70 28.54
C SER A 89 -2.53 6.65 29.44
N LYS A 90 -1.96 6.11 30.53
CA LYS A 90 -0.94 6.80 31.33
C LYS A 90 0.42 6.86 30.63
N LYS A 91 0.56 6.24 29.46
CA LYS A 91 1.80 6.21 28.69
C LYS A 91 1.94 7.49 27.89
N LYS A 92 2.96 8.28 28.19
CA LYS A 92 3.44 9.34 27.30
C LYS A 92 3.77 8.74 25.95
N GLU A 93 3.30 9.38 24.88
CA GLU A 93 3.59 8.94 23.52
C GLU A 93 5.10 8.80 23.33
N ASN A 94 5.55 7.59 23.03
CA ASN A 94 6.93 7.38 22.63
C ASN A 94 7.08 7.96 21.21
N LYS A 95 7.60 9.18 21.09
CA LYS A 95 7.85 9.92 19.84
C LYS A 95 8.76 9.18 18.83
N LYS A 96 9.17 7.94 19.14
CA LYS A 96 10.18 7.19 18.37
C LYS A 96 9.66 6.52 17.10
N HIS A 97 8.36 6.43 16.86
CA HIS A 97 7.86 5.72 15.68
C HIS A 97 7.30 6.68 14.65
N LEU A 98 8.05 6.82 13.56
CA LEU A 98 7.60 7.54 12.37
C LEU A 98 6.32 6.88 11.83
N LYS A 99 5.25 7.66 11.72
CA LYS A 99 4.00 7.25 11.07
C LYS A 99 3.99 7.79 9.66
N ILE A 100 3.78 6.93 8.70
CA ILE A 100 3.81 7.23 7.26
C ILE A 100 2.47 6.84 6.67
N ILE A 101 1.96 7.67 5.77
CA ILE A 101 0.71 7.44 5.04
C ILE A 101 0.92 7.62 3.54
N GLY A 102 0.05 7.06 2.73
CA GLY A 102 -0.03 7.35 1.31
C GLY A 102 -0.37 8.82 1.06
N LYS A 103 0.13 9.39 -0.01
CA LYS A 103 -0.14 10.79 -0.37
C LYS A 103 -1.63 11.01 -0.63
N ASN A 104 -2.27 10.11 -1.37
CA ASN A 104 -3.68 10.16 -1.74
C ASN A 104 -4.50 9.01 -1.13
N GLY A 105 -3.85 8.07 -0.48
CA GLY A 105 -4.40 6.90 0.17
C GLY A 105 -3.32 5.84 0.38
N ASN A 106 -3.48 5.01 1.39
CA ASN A 106 -2.45 4.00 1.73
C ASN A 106 -2.24 2.94 0.65
N ASN A 107 -3.19 2.77 -0.26
CA ASN A 107 -3.05 1.92 -1.43
C ASN A 107 -2.08 2.48 -2.50
N ASP A 108 -1.56 3.69 -2.32
CA ASP A 108 -0.55 4.26 -3.22
C ASP A 108 0.72 3.41 -3.30
N ILE A 109 1.07 2.67 -2.23
CA ILE A 109 2.17 1.70 -2.27
C ILE A 109 1.90 0.61 -3.31
N SER A 110 0.73 -0.05 -3.23
CA SER A 110 0.37 -1.11 -4.17
C SER A 110 0.26 -0.59 -5.60
N LYS A 111 -0.33 0.58 -5.81
CA LYS A 111 -0.40 1.24 -7.12
C LYS A 111 0.99 1.48 -7.70
N TYR A 112 1.92 1.98 -6.89
CA TYR A 112 3.29 2.22 -7.32
C TYR A 112 4.00 0.93 -7.74
N LEU A 113 3.89 -0.13 -6.92
CA LEU A 113 4.51 -1.42 -7.20
C LEU A 113 3.95 -2.09 -8.47
N LEU A 114 2.65 -1.90 -8.74
CA LEU A 114 1.95 -2.50 -9.87
C LEU A 114 1.96 -1.64 -11.14
N LYS A 115 2.61 -0.49 -11.12
CA LYS A 115 2.59 0.50 -12.22
C LYS A 115 2.93 -0.06 -13.60
N LYS A 116 3.80 -1.08 -13.67
CA LYS A 116 4.25 -1.70 -14.93
C LYS A 116 3.72 -3.12 -15.12
N ILE A 117 2.70 -3.52 -14.39
CA ILE A 117 2.17 -4.88 -14.39
C ILE A 117 0.75 -4.86 -14.91
N LYS A 118 0.43 -5.81 -15.79
CA LYS A 118 -0.94 -6.02 -16.27
C LYS A 118 -1.78 -6.55 -15.13
N CYS A 119 -2.76 -5.75 -14.69
CA CYS A 119 -3.66 -6.09 -13.60
C CYS A 119 -5.09 -6.24 -14.11
N ASN A 120 -5.72 -7.36 -13.78
CA ASN A 120 -7.11 -7.68 -14.07
C ASN A 120 -7.92 -7.62 -12.76
N TYR A 121 -8.67 -6.56 -12.58
CA TYR A 121 -9.55 -6.38 -11.44
C TYR A 121 -10.94 -6.93 -11.70
N LEU A 122 -11.69 -7.24 -10.65
CA LEU A 122 -13.02 -7.86 -10.70
C LEU A 122 -13.02 -9.25 -11.36
N SER A 123 -11.86 -9.85 -11.55
CA SER A 123 -11.68 -11.06 -12.36
C SER A 123 -12.17 -12.34 -11.68
N LEU A 124 -12.36 -12.32 -10.35
CA LEU A 124 -12.75 -13.49 -9.56
C LEU A 124 -14.21 -13.45 -9.09
N ILE A 125 -15.03 -12.53 -9.61
CA ILE A 125 -16.43 -12.37 -9.18
C ILE A 125 -17.34 -13.46 -9.76
N HIS A 126 -16.92 -14.11 -10.84
CA HIS A 126 -17.72 -15.11 -11.55
C HIS A 126 -17.15 -16.53 -11.49
N ILE A 127 -16.38 -16.81 -10.46
CA ILE A 127 -15.91 -18.19 -10.21
C ILE A 127 -16.92 -18.92 -9.33
#